data_ff8a3efcbf7c5a0e45a92baaa941fe2a
#
_entry.id   ff8a3efcbf7c5a0e45a92baaa941fe2a
#
_cell.length_a   1.000
_cell.length_b   1.000
_cell.length_c   1.000
_cell.angle_alpha   90.00
_cell.angle_beta   90.00
_cell.angle_gamma   90.00
#
_symmetry.space_group_name_H-M   'P 1'
#
loop_
_entity.id
_entity.type
_entity.pdbx_description
1 polymer ?
#
loop_
_entity_poly.entity_id
_entity_poly.type
_entity_poly.pdbx_seq_one_letter_code
_entity_poly.pdbx_strand_id
1 'polypeptide(L)'
;MKKEILLMTTGIFVGTLLCHGGGAAAAGTVAEPSWQPIFVNGEQVQMEAYNIHGNNFVKLRDIGQAVGFNVYWQDGVRVDRDSPYTGTAPLQETSVSPTNQELRQEMVRLINQVRREHGAATLAVDQALMDAAQDCSAQMFTSHHNRTECETVAASGYPHGFGSNLTVFTVTDPERIPEKAVANWSNSPGHLETMTDPDCDTVGVGITVSNGKAFCYMFVGKPGTHNPYV
;
A
#
# COMPACT_ATOMS: atom_id res chain seq x y z
N MET A 1 4.68 39.13 71.67
CA MET A 1 4.56 38.77 70.25
C MET A 1 5.90 39.06 69.51
N LYS A 2 6.98 38.38 69.84
CA LYS A 2 8.29 38.51 69.13
C LYS A 2 9.18 37.28 69.36
N LYS A 3 8.64 36.08 69.21
CA LYS A 3 9.46 34.85 69.37
C LYS A 3 9.22 33.75 68.28
N GLU A 4 8.41 34.02 67.27
CA GLU A 4 8.07 32.98 66.29
C GLU A 4 8.71 33.15 64.87
N ILE A 5 9.48 34.23 64.63
CA ILE A 5 10.06 34.53 63.33
C ILE A 5 11.50 34.01 63.20
N LEU A 6 12.12 33.48 64.23
CA LEU A 6 13.54 33.05 64.18
C LEU A 6 13.76 31.56 63.95
N LEU A 7 12.68 30.77 63.84
CA LEU A 7 12.83 29.32 63.59
C LEU A 7 12.62 28.87 62.08
N MET A 8 12.17 29.82 61.24
CA MET A 8 11.95 29.47 59.82
C MET A 8 13.14 29.73 58.87
N THR A 9 14.14 30.47 59.31
CA THR A 9 15.31 30.82 58.52
C THR A 9 16.46 29.82 58.61
N THR A 10 16.44 28.94 59.63
CA THR A 10 17.52 27.93 59.80
C THR A 10 17.23 26.60 59.08
N GLY A 11 15.95 26.34 58.69
CA GLY A 11 15.57 25.10 57.99
C GLY A 11 15.86 25.10 56.51
N ILE A 12 15.98 26.27 55.87
CA ILE A 12 16.19 26.39 54.42
C ILE A 12 17.67 26.27 54.02
N PHE A 13 18.60 26.54 54.96
CA PHE A 13 20.05 26.48 54.67
C PHE A 13 20.67 25.08 54.81
N VAL A 14 20.01 24.12 55.45
CA VAL A 14 20.53 22.77 55.64
C VAL A 14 20.10 21.83 54.48
N GLY A 15 19.02 22.19 53.76
CA GLY A 15 18.51 21.38 52.64
C GLY A 15 19.28 21.52 51.34
N THR A 16 20.04 22.59 51.15
CA THR A 16 20.76 22.87 49.88
C THR A 16 22.19 22.33 49.82
N LEU A 17 22.70 21.77 50.91
CA LEU A 17 24.10 21.29 50.97
C LEU A 17 24.26 19.78 50.80
N LEU A 18 23.17 19.04 50.61
CA LEU A 18 23.19 17.58 50.47
C LEU A 18 22.82 17.02 49.07
N CYS A 19 22.61 17.91 48.09
CA CYS A 19 22.37 17.49 46.67
C CYS A 19 23.54 17.87 45.76
N HIS A 20 24.78 17.74 46.22
CA HIS A 20 25.95 17.66 45.33
C HIS A 20 26.29 16.19 45.06
N GLY A 21 25.29 15.45 44.62
CA GLY A 21 25.55 14.26 43.84
C GLY A 21 26.14 14.71 42.52
N GLY A 22 27.41 14.38 42.25
CA GLY A 22 28.13 14.75 41.04
C GLY A 22 27.41 14.30 39.76
N GLY A 23 26.51 15.14 39.28
CA GLY A 23 26.13 15.12 37.90
C GLY A 23 27.33 15.57 37.08
N ALA A 24 27.99 14.67 36.38
CA ALA A 24 28.92 15.08 35.33
C ALA A 24 28.12 16.00 34.41
N ALA A 25 28.37 17.31 34.46
CA ALA A 25 27.89 18.23 33.45
C ALA A 25 28.47 17.72 32.15
N ALA A 26 27.61 17.17 31.29
CA ALA A 26 28.01 16.85 29.91
C ALA A 26 28.58 18.17 29.37
N ALA A 27 29.89 18.19 29.10
CA ALA A 27 30.53 19.34 28.48
C ALA A 27 29.85 19.52 27.12
N GLY A 28 28.96 20.50 27.01
CA GLY A 28 28.27 20.82 25.79
C GLY A 28 29.28 21.15 24.73
N THR A 29 29.09 20.60 23.54
CA THR A 29 29.89 21.01 22.38
C THR A 29 29.60 22.47 22.07
N VAL A 30 30.61 23.33 22.10
CA VAL A 30 30.47 24.75 21.74
C VAL A 30 30.41 24.86 20.21
N ALA A 31 29.33 25.42 19.68
CA ALA A 31 29.16 25.76 18.29
C ALA A 31 29.33 27.27 18.12
N GLU A 32 30.37 27.69 17.41
CA GLU A 32 30.64 29.10 17.14
C GLU A 32 30.10 29.48 15.75
N PRO A 33 29.43 30.64 15.58
CA PRO A 33 28.98 31.10 14.27
C PRO A 33 30.16 31.15 13.28
N SER A 34 29.97 30.61 12.09
CA SER A 34 30.97 30.67 11.02
C SER A 34 30.56 31.73 10.00
N TRP A 35 31.50 32.63 9.71
CA TRP A 35 31.32 33.71 8.72
C TRP A 35 31.98 33.39 7.38
N GLN A 36 32.41 32.16 7.17
CA GLN A 36 33.04 31.74 5.92
C GLN A 36 31.99 31.70 4.79
N PRO A 37 32.31 32.24 3.60
CA PRO A 37 31.38 32.18 2.48
C PRO A 37 31.21 30.74 2.00
N ILE A 38 29.94 30.39 1.71
CA ILE A 38 29.57 29.07 1.21
C ILE A 38 29.20 29.22 -0.27
N PHE A 39 29.73 28.35 -1.11
CA PHE A 39 29.44 28.33 -2.54
C PHE A 39 28.79 27.01 -2.93
N VAL A 40 27.71 27.09 -3.73
CA VAL A 40 27.06 25.94 -4.37
C VAL A 40 27.19 26.15 -5.88
N ASN A 41 27.78 25.19 -6.57
CA ASN A 41 28.04 25.27 -8.03
C ASN A 41 28.74 26.56 -8.48
N GLY A 42 29.57 27.16 -7.60
CA GLY A 42 30.32 28.39 -7.89
C GLY A 42 29.56 29.69 -7.55
N GLU A 43 28.33 29.63 -7.14
CA GLU A 43 27.52 30.77 -6.69
C GLU A 43 27.51 30.86 -5.16
N GLN A 44 27.75 32.05 -4.63
CA GLN A 44 27.71 32.27 -3.19
C GLN A 44 26.27 32.21 -2.68
N VAL A 45 26.05 31.37 -1.68
CA VAL A 45 24.75 31.20 -1.02
C VAL A 45 24.79 31.69 0.43
N GLN A 46 23.68 32.25 0.89
CA GLN A 46 23.54 32.70 2.28
C GLN A 46 22.98 31.53 3.11
N MET A 47 23.80 31.01 4.04
CA MET A 47 23.41 29.95 4.97
C MET A 47 23.94 30.24 6.35
N GLU A 48 23.19 29.88 7.36
CA GLU A 48 23.66 29.87 8.74
C GLU A 48 24.62 28.69 8.95
N ALA A 49 25.86 28.99 9.32
CA ALA A 49 26.91 28.00 9.53
C ALA A 49 27.53 28.13 10.91
N TYR A 50 27.99 27.03 11.45
CA TYR A 50 28.66 26.96 12.73
C TYR A 50 30.00 26.22 12.59
N ASN A 51 31.02 26.65 13.33
CA ASN A 51 32.26 25.90 13.49
C ASN A 51 32.18 25.06 14.76
N ILE A 52 32.41 23.77 14.61
CA ILE A 52 32.48 22.84 15.72
C ILE A 52 33.75 22.01 15.56
N HIS A 53 34.71 22.16 16.47
CA HIS A 53 35.98 21.46 16.43
C HIS A 53 36.71 21.61 15.08
N GLY A 54 36.72 22.82 14.50
CA GLY A 54 37.41 23.13 13.26
C GLY A 54 36.65 22.70 11.97
N ASN A 55 35.42 22.16 12.08
CA ASN A 55 34.60 21.78 10.97
C ASN A 55 33.38 22.72 10.84
N ASN A 56 33.02 23.05 9.61
CA ASN A 56 31.81 23.84 9.32
C ASN A 56 30.57 22.94 9.24
N PHE A 57 29.55 23.29 10.01
CA PHE A 57 28.24 22.65 10.01
C PHE A 57 27.22 23.62 9.46
N VAL A 58 26.34 23.14 8.62
CA VAL A 58 25.19 23.87 8.07
C VAL A 58 23.92 23.07 8.25
N LYS A 59 22.77 23.71 8.23
CA LYS A 59 21.50 23.01 8.27
C LYS A 59 21.33 22.19 6.99
N LEU A 60 21.06 20.92 7.14
CA LEU A 60 20.85 20.02 6.00
C LEU A 60 19.72 20.52 5.07
N ARG A 61 18.68 21.18 5.62
CA ARG A 61 17.59 21.77 4.84
C ARG A 61 18.06 22.93 3.95
N ASP A 62 18.96 23.75 4.45
CA ASP A 62 19.49 24.88 3.69
C ASP A 62 20.32 24.37 2.51
N ILE A 63 21.09 23.31 2.69
CA ILE A 63 21.78 22.62 1.60
C ILE A 63 20.78 21.98 0.64
N GLY A 64 19.75 21.29 1.15
CA GLY A 64 18.70 20.70 0.29
C GLY A 64 18.02 21.75 -0.60
N GLN A 65 17.72 22.91 -0.03
CA GLN A 65 17.13 24.02 -0.77
C GLN A 65 18.08 24.59 -1.84
N ALA A 66 19.36 24.77 -1.52
CA ALA A 66 20.33 25.34 -2.44
C ALA A 66 20.75 24.40 -3.57
N VAL A 67 20.79 23.09 -3.31
CA VAL A 67 21.19 22.07 -4.28
C VAL A 67 19.99 21.48 -5.04
N GLY A 68 18.76 21.56 -4.48
CA GLY A 68 17.53 21.12 -5.14
C GLY A 68 17.07 19.72 -4.77
N PHE A 69 17.43 19.21 -3.58
CA PHE A 69 16.90 17.96 -3.08
C PHE A 69 16.01 18.18 -1.84
N ASN A 70 15.04 17.28 -1.60
CA ASN A 70 14.11 17.45 -0.47
C ASN A 70 14.69 16.92 0.85
N VAL A 71 14.43 17.66 1.93
CA VAL A 71 14.78 17.29 3.31
C VAL A 71 13.57 17.53 4.19
N TYR A 72 13.05 16.48 4.80
CA TYR A 72 11.85 16.54 5.63
C TYR A 72 11.94 15.61 6.84
N TRP A 73 11.00 15.74 7.77
CA TRP A 73 10.87 14.87 8.93
C TRP A 73 9.70 13.90 8.73
N GLN A 74 9.97 12.60 8.85
CA GLN A 74 8.98 11.53 8.91
C GLN A 74 9.62 10.34 9.64
N ASP A 75 9.28 10.18 10.92
CA ASP A 75 9.91 9.19 11.82
C ASP A 75 11.45 9.24 11.81
N GLY A 76 12.00 10.43 11.52
CA GLY A 76 13.41 10.71 11.35
C GLY A 76 13.65 11.73 10.26
N VAL A 77 14.91 12.18 10.11
CA VAL A 77 15.31 13.05 9.02
C VAL A 77 15.40 12.22 7.73
N ARG A 78 14.64 12.63 6.72
CA ARG A 78 14.64 12.04 5.38
C ARG A 78 15.32 12.97 4.39
N VAL A 79 16.14 12.42 3.53
CA VAL A 79 16.77 13.10 2.40
C VAL A 79 16.36 12.38 1.13
N ASP A 80 15.61 13.09 0.28
CA ASP A 80 15.17 12.60 -1.01
C ASP A 80 15.82 13.46 -2.10
N ARG A 81 16.82 12.91 -2.74
CA ARG A 81 17.63 13.62 -3.75
C ARG A 81 16.97 13.70 -5.12
N ASP A 82 15.93 12.91 -5.34
CA ASP A 82 15.23 12.81 -6.63
C ASP A 82 13.98 13.72 -6.66
N SER A 83 13.63 14.34 -5.53
CA SER A 83 12.52 15.27 -5.39
C SER A 83 13.01 16.70 -5.11
N PRO A 84 12.40 17.74 -5.72
CA PRO A 84 12.76 19.13 -5.44
C PRO A 84 12.46 19.50 -3.98
N TYR A 85 13.21 20.46 -3.45
CA TYR A 85 13.04 20.89 -2.06
C TYR A 85 11.65 21.49 -1.81
N THR A 86 10.92 20.91 -0.87
CA THR A 86 9.64 21.41 -0.36
C THR A 86 9.67 21.62 1.15
N GLY A 87 10.64 21.00 1.85
CA GLY A 87 10.75 21.02 3.31
C GLY A 87 9.67 20.17 4.02
N THR A 88 8.80 19.54 3.27
CA THR A 88 7.72 18.68 3.75
C THR A 88 7.84 17.28 3.17
N ALA A 89 7.34 16.28 3.90
CA ALA A 89 7.20 14.94 3.32
C ALA A 89 6.42 15.07 2.00
N PRO A 90 6.84 14.37 0.94
CA PRO A 90 6.00 14.25 -0.23
C PRO A 90 4.61 13.84 0.26
N LEU A 91 3.56 14.44 -0.30
CA LEU A 91 2.25 13.85 -0.16
C LEU A 91 2.46 12.42 -0.63
N GLN A 92 2.48 11.47 0.31
CA GLN A 92 2.21 10.11 -0.08
C GLN A 92 0.86 10.21 -0.76
N GLU A 93 0.84 10.11 -2.10
CA GLU A 93 -0.25 9.40 -2.69
C GLU A 93 -0.27 8.12 -1.88
N THR A 94 -1.18 8.04 -0.93
CA THR A 94 -1.56 6.77 -0.38
C THR A 94 -1.95 6.01 -1.63
N SER A 95 -1.05 5.16 -2.12
CA SER A 95 -1.44 4.02 -2.90
C SER A 95 -2.31 3.25 -1.92
N VAL A 96 -3.58 3.64 -1.87
CA VAL A 96 -4.60 2.84 -1.23
C VAL A 96 -4.51 1.56 -2.03
N SER A 97 -3.92 0.53 -1.43
CA SER A 97 -3.90 -0.77 -2.08
C SER A 97 -5.31 -1.04 -2.54
N PRO A 98 -5.53 -1.32 -3.82
CA PRO A 98 -6.87 -1.41 -4.36
C PRO A 98 -7.68 -2.39 -3.50
N THR A 99 -8.89 -2.00 -3.20
CA THR A 99 -9.83 -2.87 -2.48
C THR A 99 -10.06 -4.14 -3.30
N ASN A 100 -10.44 -5.21 -2.65
CA ASN A 100 -10.82 -6.44 -3.37
C ASN A 100 -11.89 -6.16 -4.45
N GLN A 101 -12.80 -5.22 -4.19
CA GLN A 101 -13.82 -4.82 -5.16
C GLN A 101 -13.21 -4.16 -6.41
N GLU A 102 -12.27 -3.26 -6.26
CA GLU A 102 -11.58 -2.60 -7.38
C GLU A 102 -10.76 -3.59 -8.22
N LEU A 103 -10.06 -4.51 -7.57
CA LEU A 103 -9.36 -5.60 -8.28
C LEU A 103 -10.31 -6.47 -9.09
N ARG A 104 -11.46 -6.80 -8.53
CA ARG A 104 -12.49 -7.60 -9.23
C ARG A 104 -13.09 -6.84 -10.41
N GLN A 105 -13.35 -5.54 -10.26
CA GLN A 105 -13.82 -4.69 -11.37
C GLN A 105 -12.79 -4.60 -12.48
N GLU A 106 -11.51 -4.44 -12.14
CA GLU A 106 -10.43 -4.44 -13.13
C GLU A 106 -10.31 -5.79 -13.83
N MET A 107 -10.47 -6.90 -13.12
CA MET A 107 -10.46 -8.23 -13.72
C MET A 107 -11.59 -8.38 -14.75
N VAL A 108 -12.81 -7.95 -14.45
CA VAL A 108 -13.94 -7.95 -15.41
C VAL A 108 -13.63 -7.09 -16.62
N ARG A 109 -13.05 -5.90 -16.42
CA ARG A 109 -12.64 -5.02 -17.53
C ARG A 109 -11.65 -5.70 -18.46
N LEU A 110 -10.64 -6.38 -17.91
CA LEU A 110 -9.62 -7.12 -18.67
C LEU A 110 -10.21 -8.34 -19.41
N ILE A 111 -11.09 -9.09 -18.76
CA ILE A 111 -11.84 -10.20 -19.42
C ILE A 111 -12.61 -9.66 -20.64
N ASN A 112 -13.33 -8.58 -20.47
CA ASN A 112 -14.08 -7.95 -21.56
C ASN A 112 -13.18 -7.34 -22.66
N GLN A 113 -11.96 -6.96 -22.31
CA GLN A 113 -10.96 -6.58 -23.31
C GLN A 113 -10.53 -7.78 -24.16
N VAL A 114 -10.17 -8.91 -23.53
CA VAL A 114 -9.80 -10.16 -24.24
C VAL A 114 -10.96 -10.63 -25.13
N ARG A 115 -12.20 -10.58 -24.65
CA ARG A 115 -13.38 -10.94 -25.44
C ARG A 115 -13.50 -10.10 -26.72
N ARG A 116 -13.36 -8.78 -26.61
CA ARG A 116 -13.37 -7.88 -27.79
C ARG A 116 -12.24 -8.21 -28.79
N GLU A 117 -11.05 -8.49 -28.28
CA GLU A 117 -9.89 -8.86 -29.12
C GLU A 117 -10.11 -10.17 -29.88
N HIS A 118 -10.97 -11.06 -29.35
CA HIS A 118 -11.37 -12.33 -29.97
C HIS A 118 -12.73 -12.27 -30.68
N GLY A 119 -13.31 -11.08 -30.87
CA GLY A 119 -14.57 -10.89 -31.59
C GLY A 119 -15.84 -11.34 -30.82
N ALA A 120 -15.72 -11.61 -29.51
CA ALA A 120 -16.85 -11.95 -28.67
C ALA A 120 -17.49 -10.70 -28.04
N ALA A 121 -18.82 -10.77 -27.79
CA ALA A 121 -19.53 -9.71 -27.09
C ALA A 121 -19.05 -9.57 -25.63
N THR A 122 -19.09 -8.36 -25.07
CA THR A 122 -18.76 -8.13 -23.66
C THR A 122 -19.83 -8.75 -22.75
N LEU A 123 -19.37 -9.19 -21.56
CA LEU A 123 -20.25 -9.74 -20.53
C LEU A 123 -20.71 -8.63 -19.58
N ALA A 124 -21.97 -8.69 -19.15
CA ALA A 124 -22.47 -7.89 -18.05
C ALA A 124 -22.06 -8.51 -16.71
N VAL A 125 -21.87 -7.67 -15.70
CA VAL A 125 -21.62 -8.16 -14.32
C VAL A 125 -22.92 -8.73 -13.77
N ASP A 126 -22.89 -9.96 -13.26
CA ASP A 126 -23.97 -10.56 -12.51
C ASP A 126 -23.56 -10.71 -11.03
N GLN A 127 -24.37 -10.17 -10.12
CA GLN A 127 -24.00 -10.13 -8.71
C GLN A 127 -24.00 -11.51 -8.07
N ALA A 128 -24.91 -12.40 -8.46
CA ALA A 128 -24.94 -13.77 -7.95
C ALA A 128 -23.68 -14.55 -8.37
N LEU A 129 -23.23 -14.37 -9.62
CA LEU A 129 -21.96 -14.94 -10.07
C LEU A 129 -20.74 -14.28 -9.39
N MET A 130 -20.80 -12.97 -9.11
CA MET A 130 -19.75 -12.27 -8.34
C MET A 130 -19.61 -12.85 -6.93
N ASP A 131 -20.73 -13.08 -6.25
CA ASP A 131 -20.76 -13.63 -4.89
C ASP A 131 -20.28 -15.09 -4.90
N ALA A 132 -20.79 -15.93 -5.81
CA ALA A 132 -20.34 -17.30 -5.97
C ALA A 132 -18.83 -17.43 -6.26
N ALA A 133 -18.30 -16.58 -7.15
CA ALA A 133 -16.89 -16.60 -7.48
C ALA A 133 -16.03 -16.17 -6.27
N GLN A 134 -16.48 -15.21 -5.48
CA GLN A 134 -15.81 -14.82 -4.25
C GLN A 134 -15.80 -15.93 -3.21
N ASP A 135 -16.95 -16.60 -3.02
CA ASP A 135 -17.07 -17.74 -2.09
C ASP A 135 -16.19 -18.93 -2.52
N CYS A 136 -16.14 -19.25 -3.81
CA CYS A 136 -15.25 -20.28 -4.34
C CYS A 136 -13.78 -19.91 -4.18
N SER A 137 -13.41 -18.66 -4.39
CA SER A 137 -12.02 -18.21 -4.19
C SER A 137 -11.61 -18.29 -2.71
N ALA A 138 -12.54 -17.99 -1.77
CA ALA A 138 -12.31 -18.04 -0.34
C ALA A 138 -12.09 -19.49 0.19
N GLN A 139 -12.59 -20.48 -0.51
CA GLN A 139 -12.34 -21.89 -0.22
C GLN A 139 -10.94 -22.36 -0.64
N MET A 140 -10.19 -21.51 -1.36
CA MET A 140 -8.80 -21.75 -1.77
C MET A 140 -8.61 -23.06 -2.56
N PHE A 141 -9.58 -23.42 -3.40
CA PHE A 141 -9.46 -24.58 -4.26
C PHE A 141 -8.28 -24.46 -5.23
N THR A 142 -7.67 -25.60 -5.54
CA THR A 142 -6.60 -25.73 -6.53
C THR A 142 -7.06 -26.49 -7.79
N SER A 143 -8.31 -26.93 -7.81
CA SER A 143 -9.01 -27.54 -8.93
C SER A 143 -10.43 -27.04 -9.00
N HIS A 144 -10.98 -26.97 -10.21
CA HIS A 144 -12.34 -26.51 -10.49
C HIS A 144 -13.12 -27.55 -11.29
N HIS A 145 -14.34 -27.24 -11.75
CA HIS A 145 -15.28 -28.16 -12.38
C HIS A 145 -15.75 -29.26 -11.44
N ASN A 146 -16.03 -28.88 -10.19
CA ASN A 146 -16.48 -29.82 -9.17
C ASN A 146 -17.92 -29.50 -8.73
N ARG A 147 -18.51 -30.45 -8.00
CA ARG A 147 -19.88 -30.32 -7.50
C ARG A 147 -20.07 -29.08 -6.59
N THR A 148 -19.07 -28.76 -5.78
CA THR A 148 -19.14 -27.63 -4.84
C THR A 148 -19.27 -26.30 -5.58
N GLU A 149 -18.60 -26.11 -6.71
CA GLU A 149 -18.82 -24.92 -7.56
C GLU A 149 -20.28 -24.79 -7.99
N CYS A 150 -20.86 -25.88 -8.49
CA CYS A 150 -22.24 -25.90 -8.98
C CYS A 150 -23.23 -25.57 -7.84
N GLU A 151 -23.02 -26.17 -6.67
CA GLU A 151 -23.85 -25.92 -5.48
C GLU A 151 -23.65 -24.46 -4.96
N THR A 152 -22.44 -23.90 -5.01
CA THR A 152 -22.17 -22.53 -4.61
C THR A 152 -22.84 -21.54 -5.56
N VAL A 153 -22.77 -21.77 -6.87
CA VAL A 153 -23.46 -20.93 -7.87
C VAL A 153 -24.96 -21.03 -7.72
N ALA A 154 -25.51 -22.23 -7.47
CA ALA A 154 -26.93 -22.40 -7.19
C ALA A 154 -27.37 -21.65 -5.92
N ALA A 155 -26.58 -21.76 -4.84
CA ALA A 155 -26.85 -21.09 -3.57
C ALA A 155 -26.78 -19.55 -3.66
N SER A 156 -26.00 -19.00 -4.60
CA SER A 156 -25.96 -17.56 -4.85
C SER A 156 -27.22 -17.03 -5.56
N GLY A 157 -28.07 -17.92 -6.06
CA GLY A 157 -29.30 -17.57 -6.78
C GLY A 157 -29.14 -17.42 -8.29
N TYR A 158 -27.98 -17.78 -8.88
CA TYR A 158 -27.82 -17.78 -10.33
C TYR A 158 -28.52 -19.01 -10.93
N PRO A 159 -29.55 -18.83 -11.80
CA PRO A 159 -30.43 -19.95 -12.19
C PRO A 159 -29.95 -20.75 -13.38
N HIS A 160 -28.93 -20.26 -14.10
CA HIS A 160 -28.50 -20.84 -15.36
C HIS A 160 -27.21 -21.67 -15.22
N GLY A 161 -26.84 -22.36 -16.27
CA GLY A 161 -25.52 -22.98 -16.36
C GLY A 161 -24.41 -21.95 -16.51
N PHE A 162 -23.18 -22.37 -16.33
CA PHE A 162 -22.02 -21.48 -16.37
C PHE A 162 -20.75 -22.23 -16.84
N GLY A 163 -19.77 -21.48 -17.31
CA GLY A 163 -18.38 -21.91 -17.43
C GLY A 163 -17.53 -21.37 -16.29
N SER A 164 -16.47 -22.08 -15.91
CA SER A 164 -15.57 -21.62 -14.83
C SER A 164 -14.10 -21.66 -15.23
N ASN A 165 -13.35 -20.70 -14.75
CA ASN A 165 -11.88 -20.68 -14.78
C ASN A 165 -11.33 -20.45 -13.38
N LEU A 166 -10.25 -21.16 -13.03
CA LEU A 166 -9.49 -20.99 -11.82
C LEU A 166 -8.02 -20.78 -12.15
N THR A 167 -7.35 -19.87 -11.45
CA THR A 167 -5.89 -19.78 -11.43
C THR A 167 -5.38 -19.49 -10.02
N VAL A 168 -4.25 -20.11 -9.68
CA VAL A 168 -3.57 -19.90 -8.38
C VAL A 168 -2.11 -19.56 -8.66
N PHE A 169 -1.62 -18.47 -8.06
CA PHE A 169 -0.23 -18.03 -8.23
C PHE A 169 0.30 -17.26 -7.03
N THR A 170 1.63 -17.17 -6.93
CA THR A 170 2.28 -16.36 -5.90
C THR A 170 2.11 -14.86 -6.19
N VAL A 171 1.70 -14.11 -5.19
CA VAL A 171 1.51 -12.66 -5.25
C VAL A 171 2.85 -11.97 -4.98
N THR A 172 3.34 -11.19 -5.92
CA THR A 172 4.49 -10.30 -5.76
C THR A 172 4.06 -8.83 -5.71
N ASP A 173 2.92 -8.54 -6.33
CA ASP A 173 2.30 -7.23 -6.41
C ASP A 173 0.78 -7.41 -6.40
N PRO A 174 0.09 -7.01 -5.32
CA PRO A 174 -1.36 -7.15 -5.20
C PRO A 174 -2.14 -6.41 -6.29
N GLU A 175 -1.66 -5.26 -6.77
CA GLU A 175 -2.34 -4.45 -7.78
C GLU A 175 -2.39 -5.15 -9.14
N ARG A 176 -1.44 -6.06 -9.40
CA ARG A 176 -1.33 -6.80 -10.64
C ARG A 176 -2.01 -8.18 -10.65
N ILE A 177 -2.77 -8.50 -9.59
CA ILE A 177 -3.50 -9.77 -9.53
C ILE A 177 -4.47 -9.94 -10.71
N PRO A 178 -5.30 -8.95 -11.09
CA PRO A 178 -6.22 -9.07 -12.21
C PRO A 178 -5.52 -9.36 -13.54
N GLU A 179 -4.47 -8.59 -13.84
CA GLU A 179 -3.68 -8.78 -15.07
C GLU A 179 -3.09 -10.19 -15.15
N LYS A 180 -2.50 -10.66 -14.04
CA LYS A 180 -1.85 -11.96 -13.99
C LYS A 180 -2.87 -13.10 -14.12
N ALA A 181 -4.03 -12.98 -13.50
CA ALA A 181 -5.10 -13.97 -13.60
C ALA A 181 -5.61 -14.08 -15.03
N VAL A 182 -5.95 -12.96 -15.66
CA VAL A 182 -6.46 -12.92 -17.03
C VAL A 182 -5.38 -13.40 -18.03
N ALA A 183 -4.11 -13.01 -17.84
CA ALA A 183 -3.01 -13.52 -18.67
C ALA A 183 -2.84 -15.04 -18.55
N ASN A 184 -2.94 -15.61 -17.35
CA ASN A 184 -2.88 -17.06 -17.15
C ASN A 184 -4.01 -17.78 -17.90
N TRP A 185 -5.23 -17.26 -17.85
CA TRP A 185 -6.37 -17.82 -18.57
C TRP A 185 -6.22 -17.64 -20.08
N SER A 186 -5.74 -16.49 -20.55
CA SER A 186 -5.52 -16.24 -21.99
C SER A 186 -4.45 -17.13 -22.59
N ASN A 187 -3.44 -17.55 -21.81
CA ASN A 187 -2.37 -18.44 -22.24
C ASN A 187 -2.73 -19.94 -22.16
N SER A 188 -3.94 -20.28 -21.69
CA SER A 188 -4.44 -21.65 -21.60
C SER A 188 -5.62 -21.83 -22.56
N PRO A 189 -5.52 -22.68 -23.59
CA PRO A 189 -6.55 -22.80 -24.63
C PRO A 189 -7.95 -23.07 -24.10
N GLY A 190 -8.13 -23.98 -23.13
CA GLY A 190 -9.44 -24.28 -22.54
C GLY A 190 -9.99 -23.13 -21.69
N HIS A 191 -9.14 -22.43 -20.95
CA HIS A 191 -9.56 -21.25 -20.17
C HIS A 191 -9.91 -20.07 -21.10
N LEU A 192 -9.17 -19.87 -22.18
CA LEU A 192 -9.46 -18.85 -23.17
C LEU A 192 -10.80 -19.14 -23.87
N GLU A 193 -11.04 -20.38 -24.26
CA GLU A 193 -12.32 -20.83 -24.85
C GLU A 193 -13.48 -20.52 -23.90
N THR A 194 -13.36 -20.88 -22.62
CA THR A 194 -14.38 -20.54 -21.60
C THR A 194 -14.57 -19.03 -21.47
N MET A 195 -13.47 -18.26 -21.43
CA MET A 195 -13.54 -16.81 -21.28
C MET A 195 -14.16 -16.10 -22.48
N THR A 196 -13.99 -16.65 -23.68
CA THR A 196 -14.46 -16.06 -24.95
C THR A 196 -15.71 -16.74 -25.52
N ASP A 197 -16.33 -17.66 -24.78
CA ASP A 197 -17.52 -18.39 -25.20
C ASP A 197 -18.64 -17.42 -25.64
N PRO A 198 -19.12 -17.51 -26.89
CA PRO A 198 -20.13 -16.60 -27.42
C PRO A 198 -21.52 -16.82 -26.82
N ASP A 199 -21.78 -17.99 -26.23
CA ASP A 199 -23.06 -18.31 -25.59
C ASP A 199 -23.23 -17.71 -24.20
N CYS A 200 -22.17 -17.03 -23.69
CA CYS A 200 -22.16 -16.38 -22.38
C CYS A 200 -22.47 -14.88 -22.51
N ASP A 201 -23.28 -14.35 -21.56
CA ASP A 201 -23.70 -12.95 -21.50
C ASP A 201 -23.34 -12.25 -20.17
N THR A 202 -23.05 -13.01 -19.13
CA THR A 202 -22.76 -12.49 -17.78
C THR A 202 -21.45 -13.02 -17.21
N VAL A 203 -20.89 -12.30 -16.25
CA VAL A 203 -19.62 -12.66 -15.58
C VAL A 203 -19.67 -12.33 -14.10
N GLY A 204 -19.04 -13.20 -13.32
CA GLY A 204 -18.64 -12.95 -11.96
C GLY A 204 -17.20 -13.38 -11.71
N VAL A 205 -16.48 -12.66 -10.88
CA VAL A 205 -15.08 -12.95 -10.52
C VAL A 205 -14.86 -12.86 -9.03
N GLY A 206 -13.98 -13.69 -8.51
CA GLY A 206 -13.57 -13.72 -7.09
C GLY A 206 -12.06 -13.71 -6.94
N ILE A 207 -11.58 -13.04 -5.92
CA ILE A 207 -10.15 -12.97 -5.58
C ILE A 207 -10.01 -13.17 -4.07
N THR A 208 -9.20 -14.13 -3.67
CA THR A 208 -8.76 -14.30 -2.29
C THR A 208 -7.25 -14.43 -2.26
N VAL A 209 -6.62 -13.67 -1.37
CA VAL A 209 -5.17 -13.78 -1.11
C VAL A 209 -4.96 -14.45 0.24
N SER A 210 -4.24 -15.55 0.24
CA SER A 210 -3.91 -16.30 1.45
C SER A 210 -2.50 -16.87 1.35
N ASN A 211 -1.70 -16.72 2.40
CA ASN A 211 -0.34 -17.24 2.48
C ASN A 211 0.54 -16.85 1.27
N GLY A 212 0.43 -15.59 0.81
CA GLY A 212 1.19 -15.07 -0.33
C GLY A 212 0.77 -15.62 -1.70
N LYS A 213 -0.38 -16.30 -1.77
CA LYS A 213 -0.97 -16.80 -3.03
C LYS A 213 -2.32 -16.14 -3.30
N ALA A 214 -2.58 -15.79 -4.56
CA ALA A 214 -3.91 -15.41 -5.03
C ALA A 214 -4.64 -16.63 -5.59
N PHE A 215 -5.90 -16.76 -5.21
CA PHE A 215 -6.88 -17.71 -5.73
C PHE A 215 -7.91 -16.88 -6.50
N CYS A 216 -7.92 -17.01 -7.82
CA CYS A 216 -8.76 -16.20 -8.69
C CYS A 216 -9.74 -17.09 -9.43
N TYR A 217 -11.03 -16.81 -9.26
CA TYR A 217 -12.13 -17.47 -9.95
C TYR A 217 -12.79 -16.55 -10.97
N MET A 218 -13.26 -17.13 -12.06
CA MET A 218 -14.17 -16.51 -13.02
C MET A 218 -15.31 -17.49 -13.31
N PHE A 219 -16.54 -16.99 -13.24
CA PHE A 219 -17.72 -17.66 -13.80
C PHE A 219 -18.26 -16.83 -14.96
N VAL A 220 -18.59 -17.48 -16.07
CA VAL A 220 -19.28 -16.90 -17.23
C VAL A 220 -20.63 -17.58 -17.36
N GLY A 221 -21.68 -16.81 -17.32
CA GLY A 221 -23.05 -17.33 -17.29
C GLY A 221 -23.58 -17.65 -18.67
N LYS A 222 -24.27 -18.79 -18.78
CA LYS A 222 -24.86 -19.34 -20.02
C LYS A 222 -26.40 -19.35 -19.90
N PRO A 223 -27.09 -18.30 -20.30
CA PRO A 223 -28.55 -18.17 -20.11
C PRO A 223 -29.35 -19.27 -20.83
N GLY A 224 -28.82 -19.83 -21.89
CA GLY A 224 -29.46 -20.93 -22.64
C GLY A 224 -29.38 -22.31 -21.98
N THR A 225 -28.72 -22.44 -20.84
CA THR A 225 -28.50 -23.71 -20.15
C THR A 225 -29.04 -23.64 -18.70
N HIS A 226 -29.14 -24.78 -18.03
CA HIS A 226 -29.67 -24.89 -16.68
C HIS A 226 -28.60 -25.42 -15.71
N ASN A 227 -28.52 -24.87 -14.51
CA ASN A 227 -27.73 -25.45 -13.44
C ASN A 227 -28.57 -26.56 -12.76
N PRO A 228 -28.09 -27.82 -12.77
CA PRO A 228 -28.90 -28.94 -12.24
C PRO A 228 -29.04 -28.92 -10.71
N TYR A 229 -28.38 -28.00 -10.02
CA TYR A 229 -28.44 -27.86 -8.55
C TYR A 229 -29.34 -26.71 -8.08
N VAL A 230 -30.02 -26.02 -8.97
CA VAL A 230 -31.03 -24.97 -8.66
C VAL A 230 -32.38 -25.61 -8.38
#